data_58a315cd9f3ff27a4066e1acc5a0e509
#
_entry.id   58a315cd9f3ff27a4066e1acc5a0e509
#
_cell.length_a   1.000
_cell.length_b   1.000
_cell.length_c   1.000
_cell.angle_alpha   90.00
_cell.angle_beta   90.00
_cell.angle_gamma   90.00
#
_symmetry.space_group_name_H-M   'P 1'
#
loop_
_entity.id
_entity.type
_entity.pdbx_description
1 polymer ?
#
loop_
_entity_poly.entity_id
_entity_poly.type
_entity_poly.pdbx_seq_one_letter_code
_entity_poly.pdbx_strand_id
1 'polypeptide(L)'
;FKQKTAYEISLGLVGSEMCIRDRRYVDQHVQTAELEDNLPVVLAMLGHWNQNHLGMRSHAVIPYAEDLGRLPAYLQQADMESNGKSAGRTGEPVSWNTGAVVWGEPGTNSQHAFFQLLHQGTEIHPVDFIAFRKPTSGHVQMHDKLLANAVAQAEALLMGKDAADDEPHRNFPGNRPSTFFLFDELSPFSVGQLVALHEHRIFIQGVIWGIASFDQWGVELGKALANALLPELEGKASEMPHDASTQSLVGLIRG
;
A
#
# COMPACT_ATOMS: atom_id res chain seq x y z
N PHE A 1 -8.38 4.48 22.62
CA PHE A 1 -8.47 5.04 21.25
C PHE A 1 -9.36 4.12 20.44
N LYS A 2 -10.61 4.52 20.14
CA LYS A 2 -11.42 3.81 19.15
C LYS A 2 -10.71 4.00 17.81
N GLN A 3 -10.19 2.92 17.25
CA GLN A 3 -9.72 2.89 15.88
C GLN A 3 -10.91 3.23 14.96
N LYS A 4 -10.83 4.35 14.25
CA LYS A 4 -11.82 4.66 13.23
C LYS A 4 -11.62 3.66 12.09
N THR A 5 -12.68 3.01 11.69
CA THR A 5 -12.67 2.13 10.50
C THR A 5 -12.29 2.91 9.25
N ALA A 6 -11.80 2.25 8.21
CA ALA A 6 -11.53 2.88 6.91
C ALA A 6 -12.74 3.66 6.39
N TYR A 7 -13.95 3.19 6.71
CA TYR A 7 -15.22 3.85 6.44
C TYR A 7 -15.37 5.19 7.19
N GLU A 8 -15.01 5.24 8.48
CA GLU A 8 -15.06 6.48 9.28
C GLU A 8 -13.97 7.49 8.90
N ILE A 9 -12.84 7.02 8.37
CA ILE A 9 -11.78 7.88 7.82
C ILE A 9 -12.21 8.47 6.48
N SER A 10 -12.84 7.70 5.62
CA SER A 10 -13.39 8.18 4.35
C SER A 10 -14.55 9.15 4.55
N LEU A 11 -15.37 8.96 5.59
CA LEU A 11 -16.43 9.88 6.00
C LEU A 11 -15.89 11.20 6.57
N GLY A 12 -14.68 11.20 7.14
CA GLY A 12 -14.04 12.40 7.72
C GLY A 12 -13.27 13.24 6.71
N LEU A 13 -12.88 12.67 5.56
CA LEU A 13 -12.07 13.35 4.55
C LEU A 13 -12.90 13.96 3.41
N VAL A 14 -14.11 13.45 3.16
CA VAL A 14 -14.99 13.96 2.08
C VAL A 14 -16.44 13.77 2.51
N GLY A 15 -17.28 14.77 2.30
CA GLY A 15 -18.72 14.70 2.61
C GLY A 15 -19.34 13.42 2.06
N SER A 16 -19.89 12.62 2.95
CA SER A 16 -20.20 11.19 2.80
C SER A 16 -20.97 10.76 1.54
N GLU A 17 -21.86 11.62 1.05
CA GLU A 17 -22.72 11.29 -0.11
C GLU A 17 -21.98 11.40 -1.46
N MET A 18 -20.99 12.28 -1.58
CA MET A 18 -20.25 12.45 -2.82
C MET A 18 -19.32 11.26 -3.07
N CYS A 19 -18.56 10.81 -2.10
CA CYS A 19 -17.67 9.65 -2.25
C CYS A 19 -18.43 8.37 -2.62
N ILE A 20 -19.60 8.12 -2.04
CA ILE A 20 -20.42 6.95 -2.37
C ILE A 20 -20.90 7.01 -3.83
N ARG A 21 -21.28 8.20 -4.31
CA ARG A 21 -21.69 8.38 -5.70
C ARG A 21 -20.52 8.19 -6.67
N ASP A 22 -19.36 8.67 -6.29
CA ASP A 22 -18.17 8.69 -7.12
C ASP A 22 -17.52 7.30 -7.23
N ARG A 23 -17.62 6.48 -6.20
CA ARG A 23 -17.27 5.05 -6.24
C ARG A 23 -18.06 4.25 -7.26
N ARG A 24 -19.34 4.58 -7.45
CA ARG A 24 -20.24 3.86 -8.38
C ARG A 24 -19.68 3.75 -9.80
N TYR A 25 -18.89 4.70 -10.22
CA TYR A 25 -18.23 4.63 -11.52
C TYR A 25 -17.28 3.43 -11.62
N VAL A 26 -16.45 3.24 -10.61
CA VAL A 26 -15.54 2.09 -10.54
C VAL A 26 -16.31 0.80 -10.26
N ASP A 27 -17.29 0.82 -9.37
CA ASP A 27 -18.15 -0.33 -9.08
C ASP A 27 -18.86 -0.82 -10.35
N GLN A 28 -19.39 0.10 -11.16
CA GLN A 28 -20.00 -0.23 -12.45
C GLN A 28 -18.97 -0.77 -13.44
N HIS A 29 -17.79 -0.14 -13.53
CA HIS A 29 -16.71 -0.59 -14.40
C HIS A 29 -16.29 -2.03 -14.07
N VAL A 30 -16.13 -2.37 -12.80
CA VAL A 30 -15.80 -3.75 -12.35
C VAL A 30 -16.86 -4.76 -12.78
N GLN A 31 -18.15 -4.36 -12.79
CA GLN A 31 -19.25 -5.25 -13.15
C GLN A 31 -19.46 -5.41 -14.65
N THR A 32 -19.05 -4.46 -15.46
CA THR A 32 -19.44 -4.39 -16.87
C THR A 32 -18.28 -4.46 -17.87
N ALA A 33 -17.05 -4.15 -17.44
CA ALA A 33 -15.88 -4.22 -18.32
C ALA A 33 -15.44 -5.67 -18.56
N GLU A 34 -14.99 -5.96 -19.77
CA GLU A 34 -14.29 -7.22 -20.07
C GLU A 34 -13.04 -7.35 -19.19
N LEU A 35 -12.60 -8.58 -18.92
CA LEU A 35 -11.52 -8.83 -17.95
C LEU A 35 -10.22 -8.11 -18.30
N GLU A 36 -9.87 -8.02 -19.56
CA GLU A 36 -8.65 -7.36 -20.06
C GLU A 36 -8.69 -5.83 -19.94
N ASP A 37 -9.89 -5.24 -19.92
CA ASP A 37 -10.13 -3.81 -19.78
C ASP A 37 -10.51 -3.42 -18.34
N ASN A 38 -10.71 -4.40 -17.47
CA ASN A 38 -11.16 -4.20 -16.09
C ASN A 38 -9.96 -3.80 -15.20
N LEU A 39 -9.79 -2.51 -14.98
CA LEU A 39 -8.61 -1.98 -14.26
C LEU A 39 -8.32 -2.65 -12.92
N PRO A 40 -9.29 -2.84 -11.99
CA PRO A 40 -9.02 -3.57 -10.75
C PRO A 40 -8.56 -5.01 -10.97
N VAL A 41 -9.11 -5.71 -11.97
CA VAL A 41 -8.70 -7.08 -12.33
C VAL A 41 -7.28 -7.08 -12.85
N VAL A 42 -6.96 -6.20 -13.79
CA VAL A 42 -5.59 -6.06 -14.35
C VAL A 42 -4.58 -5.76 -13.26
N LEU A 43 -4.86 -4.81 -12.37
CA LEU A 43 -3.99 -4.47 -11.24
C LEU A 43 -3.82 -5.63 -10.25
N ALA A 44 -4.89 -6.37 -9.98
CA ALA A 44 -4.84 -7.55 -9.10
C ALA A 44 -3.97 -8.66 -9.70
N MET A 45 -4.11 -8.92 -11.00
CA MET A 45 -3.31 -9.90 -11.73
C MET A 45 -1.83 -9.48 -11.83
N LEU A 46 -1.54 -8.21 -12.08
CA LEU A 46 -0.17 -7.69 -12.07
C LEU A 46 0.47 -7.82 -10.69
N GLY A 47 -0.26 -7.50 -9.61
CA GLY A 47 0.22 -7.67 -8.25
C GLY A 47 0.50 -9.13 -7.92
N HIS A 48 -0.40 -10.05 -8.29
CA HIS A 48 -0.20 -11.49 -8.14
C HIS A 48 1.03 -11.96 -8.94
N TRP A 49 1.17 -11.55 -10.18
CA TRP A 49 2.29 -11.91 -11.06
C TRP A 49 3.63 -11.43 -10.50
N ASN A 50 3.71 -10.15 -10.13
CA ASN A 50 4.91 -9.55 -9.55
C ASN A 50 5.36 -10.30 -8.29
N GLN A 51 4.41 -10.61 -7.41
CA GLN A 51 4.71 -11.25 -6.13
C GLN A 51 5.04 -12.75 -6.25
N ASN A 52 4.27 -13.49 -7.03
CA ASN A 52 4.33 -14.96 -7.05
C ASN A 52 5.19 -15.54 -8.17
N HIS A 53 5.37 -14.81 -9.28
CA HIS A 53 6.17 -15.27 -10.40
C HIS A 53 7.49 -14.51 -10.58
N LEU A 54 7.53 -13.23 -10.20
CA LEU A 54 8.74 -12.40 -10.28
C LEU A 54 9.43 -12.18 -8.94
N GLY A 55 8.85 -12.64 -7.82
CA GLY A 55 9.45 -12.57 -6.49
C GLY A 55 9.46 -11.18 -5.84
N MET A 56 8.69 -10.22 -6.38
CA MET A 56 8.61 -8.84 -5.88
C MET A 56 7.65 -8.76 -4.70
N ARG A 57 8.15 -8.73 -3.47
CA ARG A 57 7.36 -8.90 -2.24
C ARG A 57 6.87 -7.60 -1.60
N SER A 58 7.18 -6.47 -2.18
CA SER A 58 6.69 -5.18 -1.70
C SER A 58 6.21 -4.32 -2.87
N HIS A 59 5.43 -3.29 -2.56
CA HIS A 59 4.79 -2.41 -3.53
C HIS A 59 4.85 -0.98 -3.00
N ALA A 60 5.50 -0.09 -3.74
CA ALA A 60 5.60 1.32 -3.38
C ALA A 60 4.45 2.12 -4.00
N VAL A 61 3.80 2.98 -3.21
CA VAL A 61 2.73 3.89 -3.66
C VAL A 61 3.21 5.33 -3.47
N ILE A 62 3.35 6.07 -4.55
CA ILE A 62 4.01 7.38 -4.57
C ILE A 62 3.07 8.42 -5.19
N PRO A 63 2.21 9.05 -4.39
CA PRO A 63 1.37 10.14 -4.86
C PRO A 63 2.20 11.41 -5.06
N TYR A 64 2.17 11.99 -6.26
CA TYR A 64 2.70 13.32 -6.54
C TYR A 64 1.63 14.38 -6.24
N ALA A 65 1.11 14.32 -5.02
CA ALA A 65 0.14 15.24 -4.44
C ALA A 65 0.26 15.16 -2.92
N GLU A 66 0.60 16.26 -2.25
CA GLU A 66 0.79 16.32 -0.79
C GLU A 66 -0.50 15.96 -0.04
N ASP A 67 -1.65 16.39 -0.56
CA ASP A 67 -2.97 16.09 0.02
C ASP A 67 -3.27 14.57 0.08
N LEU A 68 -2.55 13.76 -0.68
CA LEU A 68 -2.62 12.29 -0.65
C LEU A 68 -1.51 11.65 0.20
N GLY A 69 -0.79 12.40 1.01
CA GLY A 69 0.31 11.90 1.84
C GLY A 69 -0.07 10.74 2.77
N ARG A 70 -1.35 10.61 3.13
CA ARG A 70 -1.87 9.50 3.94
C ARG A 70 -2.37 8.30 3.13
N LEU A 71 -2.41 8.39 1.81
CA LEU A 71 -2.87 7.30 0.95
C LEU A 71 -2.01 6.02 1.09
N PRO A 72 -0.67 6.07 1.10
CA PRO A 72 0.14 4.86 1.32
C PRO A 72 -0.19 4.19 2.66
N ALA A 73 -0.34 4.95 3.74
CA ALA A 73 -0.69 4.42 5.05
C ALA A 73 -2.12 3.83 5.10
N TYR A 74 -3.06 4.41 4.37
CA TYR A 74 -4.39 3.84 4.19
C TYR A 74 -4.33 2.49 3.48
N LEU A 75 -3.56 2.40 2.39
CA LEU A 75 -3.40 1.17 1.63
C LEU A 75 -2.60 0.10 2.38
N GLN A 76 -1.68 0.48 3.25
CA GLN A 76 -1.04 -0.44 4.18
C GLN A 76 -2.09 -1.20 4.99
N GLN A 77 -2.98 -0.47 5.64
CA GLN A 77 -4.04 -1.10 6.42
C GLN A 77 -5.01 -1.88 5.52
N ALA A 78 -5.50 -1.26 4.44
CA ALA A 78 -6.50 -1.87 3.57
C ALA A 78 -6.02 -3.17 2.92
N ASP A 79 -4.78 -3.24 2.46
CA ASP A 79 -4.22 -4.40 1.74
C ASP A 79 -3.57 -5.41 2.69
N MET A 80 -2.62 -4.96 3.52
CA MET A 80 -1.83 -5.88 4.36
C MET A 80 -2.69 -6.54 5.43
N GLU A 81 -3.65 -5.83 6.02
CA GLU A 81 -4.57 -6.37 7.01
C GLU A 81 -5.60 -7.31 6.35
N SER A 82 -6.09 -6.96 5.15
CA SER A 82 -7.06 -7.79 4.43
C SER A 82 -6.45 -9.04 3.84
N ASN A 83 -5.30 -8.93 3.18
CA ASN A 83 -4.70 -9.98 2.35
C ASN A 83 -3.47 -10.65 2.97
N GLY A 84 -2.95 -10.15 4.09
CA GLY A 84 -1.83 -10.78 4.81
C GLY A 84 -2.28 -12.06 5.54
N LYS A 85 -2.64 -13.09 4.81
CA LYS A 85 -3.21 -14.35 5.33
C LYS A 85 -2.38 -15.55 4.88
N SER A 86 -2.17 -16.51 5.78
CA SER A 86 -1.48 -17.77 5.50
C SER A 86 -2.43 -18.97 5.33
N ALA A 87 -3.73 -18.76 5.54
CA ALA A 87 -4.75 -19.78 5.43
C ALA A 87 -5.86 -19.37 4.45
N GLY A 88 -6.37 -20.33 3.71
CA GLY A 88 -7.53 -20.21 2.86
C GLY A 88 -8.84 -20.12 3.66
N ARG A 89 -9.95 -19.98 2.95
CA ARG A 89 -11.29 -19.77 3.54
C ARG A 89 -11.76 -20.93 4.43
N THR A 90 -11.26 -22.14 4.20
CA THR A 90 -11.60 -23.35 4.96
C THR A 90 -10.50 -23.76 5.93
N GLY A 91 -9.45 -22.92 6.08
CA GLY A 91 -8.37 -23.10 7.05
C GLY A 91 -7.15 -23.86 6.53
N GLU A 92 -7.14 -24.29 5.28
CA GLU A 92 -5.99 -24.92 4.65
C GLU A 92 -4.86 -23.91 4.41
N PRO A 93 -3.59 -24.33 4.46
CA PRO A 93 -2.47 -23.46 4.10
C PRO A 93 -2.57 -23.01 2.64
N VAL A 94 -2.35 -21.73 2.39
CA VAL A 94 -2.29 -21.21 1.01
C VAL A 94 -0.94 -21.54 0.37
N SER A 95 -0.95 -21.81 -0.95
CA SER A 95 0.25 -22.09 -1.74
C SER A 95 0.90 -20.84 -2.34
N TRP A 96 0.25 -19.68 -2.23
CA TRP A 96 0.69 -18.41 -2.77
C TRP A 96 1.30 -17.51 -1.69
N ASN A 97 2.21 -16.63 -2.09
CA ASN A 97 2.55 -15.48 -1.24
C ASN A 97 1.38 -14.50 -1.30
N THR A 98 0.86 -14.14 -0.13
CA THR A 98 -0.29 -13.25 0.03
C THR A 98 0.13 -11.96 0.70
N GLY A 99 -0.52 -10.83 0.37
CA GLY A 99 -0.30 -9.55 1.04
C GLY A 99 1.12 -9.01 0.87
N ALA A 100 1.40 -8.33 -0.24
CA ALA A 100 2.67 -7.62 -0.40
C ALA A 100 2.82 -6.52 0.66
N VAL A 101 4.06 -6.20 1.06
CA VAL A 101 4.32 -5.04 1.91
C VAL A 101 4.04 -3.77 1.11
N VAL A 102 3.03 -3.01 1.52
CA VAL A 102 2.69 -1.71 0.92
C VAL A 102 3.39 -0.60 1.70
N TRP A 103 4.03 0.33 1.00
CA TRP A 103 4.75 1.45 1.59
C TRP A 103 4.82 2.63 0.61
N GLY A 104 5.24 3.78 1.07
CA GLY A 104 5.42 4.94 0.21
C GLY A 104 5.19 6.26 0.93
N GLU A 105 5.48 7.33 0.22
CA GLU A 105 5.35 8.72 0.66
C GLU A 105 5.08 9.62 -0.56
N PRO A 106 4.69 10.90 -0.36
CA PRO A 106 4.55 11.86 -1.45
C PRO A 106 5.82 12.01 -2.29
N GLY A 107 5.64 12.20 -3.60
CA GLY A 107 6.62 12.06 -4.66
C GLY A 107 7.96 12.74 -4.45
N THR A 108 8.02 14.07 -4.24
CA THR A 108 9.30 14.77 -4.10
C THR A 108 10.05 14.43 -2.81
N ASN A 109 9.36 14.21 -1.70
CA ASN A 109 9.97 13.80 -0.44
C ASN A 109 10.56 12.40 -0.55
N SER A 110 9.81 11.47 -1.11
CA SER A 110 10.23 10.08 -1.30
C SER A 110 11.51 9.93 -2.15
N GLN A 111 11.75 10.84 -3.11
CA GLN A 111 12.97 10.84 -3.91
C GLN A 111 14.24 10.93 -3.04
N HIS A 112 14.17 11.67 -1.95
CA HIS A 112 15.28 11.83 -1.01
C HIS A 112 15.31 10.76 0.10
N ALA A 113 14.23 9.97 0.23
CA ALA A 113 14.12 8.95 1.26
C ALA A 113 14.54 7.55 0.76
N PHE A 114 13.99 7.08 -0.35
CA PHE A 114 14.15 5.68 -0.75
C PHE A 114 14.31 5.42 -2.27
N PHE A 115 14.38 6.44 -3.12
CA PHE A 115 14.56 6.21 -4.55
C PHE A 115 15.92 5.61 -4.89
N GLN A 116 16.94 5.79 -4.06
CA GLN A 116 18.20 5.07 -4.19
C GLN A 116 17.96 3.54 -4.20
N LEU A 117 17.13 3.03 -3.30
CA LEU A 117 16.75 1.61 -3.26
C LEU A 117 15.96 1.22 -4.51
N LEU A 118 14.99 2.05 -4.92
CA LEU A 118 14.17 1.77 -6.09
C LEU A 118 14.99 1.68 -7.37
N HIS A 119 16.01 2.52 -7.55
CA HIS A 119 16.83 2.55 -8.77
C HIS A 119 17.97 1.53 -8.78
N GLN A 120 18.68 1.36 -7.67
CA GLN A 120 19.93 0.59 -7.62
C GLN A 120 19.92 -0.54 -6.58
N GLY A 121 18.82 -0.74 -5.85
CA GLY A 121 18.71 -1.84 -4.89
C GLY A 121 18.74 -3.20 -5.59
N THR A 122 19.10 -4.23 -4.85
CA THR A 122 19.16 -5.61 -5.32
C THR A 122 17.77 -6.24 -5.49
N GLU A 123 16.81 -5.78 -4.69
CA GLU A 123 15.40 -6.18 -4.79
C GLU A 123 14.65 -5.22 -5.73
N ILE A 124 13.71 -5.76 -6.49
CA ILE A 124 12.84 -4.98 -7.38
C ILE A 124 11.49 -4.77 -6.67
N HIS A 125 11.07 -3.52 -6.62
CA HIS A 125 9.81 -3.11 -6.01
C HIS A 125 8.93 -2.43 -7.07
N PRO A 126 7.76 -2.99 -7.44
CA PRO A 126 6.79 -2.29 -8.28
C PRO A 126 6.39 -0.96 -7.66
N VAL A 127 6.17 0.05 -8.51
CA VAL A 127 5.85 1.40 -8.07
C VAL A 127 4.55 1.87 -8.71
N ASP A 128 3.61 2.36 -7.90
CA ASP A 128 2.45 3.12 -8.36
C ASP A 128 2.72 4.63 -8.22
N PHE A 129 2.89 5.32 -9.34
CA PHE A 129 2.91 6.77 -9.41
C PHE A 129 1.48 7.28 -9.57
N ILE A 130 1.08 8.27 -8.76
CA ILE A 130 -0.25 8.88 -8.82
C ILE A 130 -0.08 10.38 -9.02
N ALA A 131 -0.59 10.92 -10.13
CA ALA A 131 -0.43 12.32 -10.48
C ALA A 131 -1.72 12.91 -11.06
N PHE A 132 -1.82 14.23 -11.07
CA PHE A 132 -2.98 14.99 -11.52
C PHE A 132 -2.54 16.02 -12.56
N ARG A 133 -3.26 16.12 -13.69
CA ARG A 133 -2.94 17.05 -14.77
C ARG A 133 -3.08 18.51 -14.36
N LYS A 134 -4.13 18.82 -13.59
CA LYS A 134 -4.41 20.17 -13.13
C LYS A 134 -3.78 20.42 -11.74
N PRO A 135 -3.19 21.59 -11.52
CA PRO A 135 -2.69 21.95 -10.21
C PRO A 135 -3.81 22.13 -9.19
N THR A 136 -3.57 21.71 -7.96
CA THR A 136 -4.48 21.95 -6.82
C THR A 136 -4.36 23.36 -6.25
N SER A 137 -3.30 24.08 -6.62
CA SER A 137 -3.02 25.45 -6.21
C SER A 137 -2.75 26.33 -7.43
N GLY A 138 -2.80 27.66 -7.27
CA GLY A 138 -2.50 28.61 -8.36
C GLY A 138 -1.05 28.62 -8.89
N HIS A 139 -0.19 27.72 -8.39
CA HIS A 139 1.24 27.68 -8.73
C HIS A 139 1.54 26.71 -9.90
N VAL A 140 1.10 27.07 -11.11
CA VAL A 140 1.22 26.23 -12.33
C VAL A 140 2.66 25.78 -12.58
N GLN A 141 3.64 26.70 -12.53
CA GLN A 141 5.05 26.37 -12.80
C GLN A 141 5.64 25.36 -11.81
N MET A 142 5.19 25.39 -10.55
CA MET A 142 5.61 24.41 -9.55
C MET A 142 4.98 23.06 -9.84
N HIS A 143 3.74 23.05 -10.29
CA HIS A 143 3.03 21.84 -10.68
C HIS A 143 3.66 21.16 -11.90
N ASP A 144 4.04 21.94 -12.93
CA ASP A 144 4.75 21.41 -14.10
C ASP A 144 6.07 20.73 -13.71
N LYS A 145 6.82 21.32 -12.77
CA LYS A 145 8.03 20.71 -12.21
C LYS A 145 7.73 19.42 -11.45
N LEU A 146 6.65 19.38 -10.69
CA LEU A 146 6.20 18.20 -9.96
C LEU A 146 5.89 17.06 -10.94
N LEU A 147 5.11 17.33 -12.00
CA LEU A 147 4.78 16.35 -13.03
C LEU A 147 6.03 15.88 -13.80
N ALA A 148 6.91 16.81 -14.18
CA ALA A 148 8.17 16.46 -14.83
C ALA A 148 9.01 15.49 -13.98
N ASN A 149 9.08 15.71 -12.66
CA ASN A 149 9.74 14.79 -11.75
C ASN A 149 9.07 13.42 -11.73
N ALA A 150 7.73 13.36 -11.64
CA ALA A 150 6.99 12.09 -11.63
C ALA A 150 7.27 11.25 -12.88
N VAL A 151 7.16 11.88 -14.05
CA VAL A 151 7.38 11.22 -15.35
C VAL A 151 8.84 10.80 -15.51
N ALA A 152 9.79 11.67 -15.16
CA ALA A 152 11.22 11.35 -15.23
C ALA A 152 11.62 10.19 -14.33
N GLN A 153 11.02 10.06 -13.14
CA GLN A 153 11.29 8.92 -12.26
C GLN A 153 10.74 7.60 -12.84
N ALA A 154 9.54 7.63 -13.42
CA ALA A 154 8.98 6.46 -14.10
C ALA A 154 9.84 6.03 -15.30
N GLU A 155 10.30 6.99 -16.12
CA GLU A 155 11.21 6.75 -17.25
C GLU A 155 12.54 6.17 -16.77
N ALA A 156 13.15 6.76 -15.73
CA ALA A 156 14.42 6.29 -15.19
C ALA A 156 14.34 4.87 -14.61
N LEU A 157 13.24 4.51 -13.96
CA LEU A 157 13.00 3.14 -13.50
C LEU A 157 12.86 2.16 -14.67
N LEU A 158 12.21 2.56 -15.75
CA LEU A 158 12.02 1.73 -16.93
C LEU A 158 13.32 1.55 -17.72
N MET A 159 13.94 2.67 -18.09
CA MET A 159 15.06 2.67 -19.05
C MET A 159 16.40 2.38 -18.38
N GLY A 160 16.60 2.84 -17.15
CA GLY A 160 17.91 2.82 -16.51
C GLY A 160 18.91 3.73 -17.21
N LYS A 161 20.18 3.53 -16.89
CA LYS A 161 21.31 4.23 -17.52
C LYS A 161 22.58 3.44 -17.28
N ASP A 162 23.29 3.08 -18.34
CA ASP A 162 24.60 2.46 -18.23
C ASP A 162 25.63 3.44 -17.66
N ALA A 163 26.47 2.95 -16.78
CA ALA A 163 27.60 3.70 -16.25
C ALA A 163 28.75 3.72 -17.26
N ALA A 164 29.63 4.71 -17.14
CA ALA A 164 30.94 4.67 -17.78
C ALA A 164 31.83 3.58 -17.13
N ASP A 165 32.78 3.05 -17.90
CA ASP A 165 33.64 1.92 -17.45
C ASP A 165 34.40 2.21 -16.14
N ASP A 166 34.74 3.46 -15.89
CA ASP A 166 35.45 3.93 -14.70
C ASP A 166 34.54 4.32 -13.51
N GLU A 167 33.20 4.31 -13.73
CA GLU A 167 32.19 4.64 -12.71
C GLU A 167 31.09 3.57 -12.56
N PRO A 168 31.41 2.26 -12.40
CA PRO A 168 30.41 1.18 -12.42
C PRO A 168 29.34 1.32 -11.31
N HIS A 169 29.63 2.05 -10.24
CA HIS A 169 28.67 2.35 -9.17
C HIS A 169 27.54 3.29 -9.59
N ARG A 170 27.64 3.94 -10.75
CA ARG A 170 26.61 4.79 -11.35
C ARG A 170 25.73 4.07 -12.34
N ASN A 171 25.76 2.76 -12.39
CA ASN A 171 24.88 1.97 -13.22
C ASN A 171 23.46 1.93 -12.66
N PHE A 172 22.48 2.21 -13.49
CA PHE A 172 21.05 2.10 -13.19
C PHE A 172 20.48 0.98 -14.06
N PRO A 173 20.15 -0.20 -13.50
CA PRO A 173 19.76 -1.37 -14.31
C PRO A 173 18.52 -1.17 -15.18
N GLY A 174 17.62 -0.28 -14.78
CA GLY A 174 16.31 -0.16 -15.44
C GLY A 174 15.44 -1.40 -15.26
N ASN A 175 14.48 -1.58 -16.16
CA ASN A 175 13.53 -2.69 -16.18
C ASN A 175 12.82 -2.91 -14.82
N ARG A 176 12.50 -1.81 -14.14
CA ARG A 176 11.80 -1.80 -12.86
C ARG A 176 10.35 -1.39 -13.09
N PRO A 177 9.38 -2.27 -12.81
CA PRO A 177 7.99 -2.07 -13.20
C PRO A 177 7.34 -0.92 -12.42
N SER A 178 6.59 -0.11 -13.13
CA SER A 178 5.75 0.92 -12.51
C SER A 178 4.41 1.05 -13.23
N THR A 179 3.39 1.47 -12.48
CA THR A 179 2.09 1.89 -12.99
C THR A 179 1.96 3.39 -12.80
N PHE A 180 1.50 4.11 -13.82
CA PHE A 180 1.30 5.55 -13.72
C PHE A 180 -0.19 5.89 -13.79
N PHE A 181 -0.76 6.30 -12.67
CA PHE A 181 -2.15 6.77 -12.57
C PHE A 181 -2.18 8.27 -12.81
N LEU A 182 -2.73 8.67 -13.95
CA LEU A 182 -2.89 10.07 -14.31
C LEU A 182 -4.36 10.46 -14.31
N PHE A 183 -4.76 11.26 -13.33
CA PHE A 183 -6.10 11.83 -13.22
C PHE A 183 -6.12 13.24 -13.79
N ASP A 184 -7.31 13.74 -14.15
CA ASP A 184 -7.46 15.12 -14.64
C ASP A 184 -7.21 16.14 -13.53
N GLU A 185 -7.83 15.95 -12.38
CA GLU A 185 -7.69 16.84 -11.21
C GLU A 185 -7.83 16.09 -9.90
N LEU A 186 -7.22 16.60 -8.84
CA LEU A 186 -7.45 16.12 -7.49
C LEU A 186 -8.77 16.70 -6.99
N SER A 187 -9.75 15.84 -6.85
CA SER A 187 -11.11 16.17 -6.44
C SER A 187 -11.69 15.04 -5.57
N PRO A 188 -12.77 15.27 -4.84
CA PRO A 188 -13.49 14.19 -4.16
C PRO A 188 -13.82 13.03 -5.08
N PHE A 189 -14.16 13.31 -6.34
CA PHE A 189 -14.47 12.30 -7.35
C PHE A 189 -13.27 11.41 -7.67
N SER A 190 -12.12 11.99 -7.99
CA SER A 190 -10.90 11.22 -8.30
C SER A 190 -10.37 10.44 -7.09
N VAL A 191 -10.49 11.00 -5.88
CA VAL A 191 -10.15 10.29 -4.64
C VAL A 191 -11.09 9.10 -4.41
N GLY A 192 -12.40 9.29 -4.60
CA GLY A 192 -13.38 8.20 -4.52
C GLY A 192 -13.11 7.07 -5.52
N GLN A 193 -12.76 7.42 -6.76
CA GLN A 193 -12.35 6.45 -7.78
C GLN A 193 -11.07 5.70 -7.38
N LEU A 194 -10.06 6.42 -6.90
CA LEU A 194 -8.77 5.86 -6.50
C LEU A 194 -8.92 4.86 -5.34
N VAL A 195 -9.70 5.22 -4.33
CA VAL A 195 -9.99 4.35 -3.19
C VAL A 195 -10.75 3.09 -3.65
N ALA A 196 -11.82 3.26 -4.44
CA ALA A 196 -12.60 2.12 -4.94
C ALA A 196 -11.78 1.19 -5.82
N LEU A 197 -10.91 1.74 -6.68
CA LEU A 197 -10.00 0.97 -7.53
C LEU A 197 -9.11 0.03 -6.71
N HIS A 198 -8.50 0.56 -5.64
CA HIS A 198 -7.65 -0.24 -4.77
C HIS A 198 -8.44 -1.23 -3.91
N GLU A 199 -9.62 -0.87 -3.40
CA GLU A 199 -10.47 -1.80 -2.64
C GLU A 199 -10.92 -2.99 -3.51
N HIS A 200 -11.33 -2.75 -4.75
CA HIS A 200 -11.66 -3.83 -5.69
C HIS A 200 -10.42 -4.67 -6.05
N ARG A 201 -9.25 -4.05 -6.25
CA ARG A 201 -8.00 -4.78 -6.46
C ARG A 201 -7.72 -5.74 -5.30
N ILE A 202 -7.81 -5.26 -4.06
CA ILE A 202 -7.58 -6.05 -2.84
C ILE A 202 -8.58 -7.22 -2.76
N PHE A 203 -9.86 -6.95 -3.00
CA PHE A 203 -10.88 -7.98 -3.03
C PHE A 203 -10.59 -9.07 -4.07
N ILE A 204 -10.26 -8.67 -5.30
CA ILE A 204 -9.97 -9.59 -6.40
C ILE A 204 -8.73 -10.43 -6.09
N GLN A 205 -7.68 -9.85 -5.52
CA GLN A 205 -6.50 -10.60 -5.06
C GLN A 205 -6.88 -11.65 -4.01
N GLY A 206 -7.73 -11.29 -3.04
CA GLY A 206 -8.24 -12.24 -2.05
C GLY A 206 -9.03 -13.39 -2.67
N VAL A 207 -9.78 -13.14 -3.74
CA VAL A 207 -10.47 -14.18 -4.52
C VAL A 207 -9.47 -15.09 -5.23
N ILE A 208 -8.46 -14.51 -5.90
CA ILE A 208 -7.41 -15.27 -6.61
C ILE A 208 -6.65 -16.20 -5.65
N TRP A 209 -6.35 -15.73 -4.44
CA TRP A 209 -5.63 -16.51 -3.43
C TRP A 209 -6.53 -17.44 -2.60
N GLY A 210 -7.85 -17.33 -2.73
CA GLY A 210 -8.81 -18.15 -2.00
C GLY A 210 -8.86 -17.85 -0.50
N ILE A 211 -8.47 -16.65 -0.06
CA ILE A 211 -8.38 -16.24 1.34
C ILE A 211 -9.62 -15.49 1.82
N ALA A 212 -9.83 -15.41 3.12
CA ALA A 212 -10.85 -14.58 3.76
C ALA A 212 -10.30 -13.16 3.97
N SER A 213 -10.38 -12.33 2.91
CA SER A 213 -10.02 -10.91 3.00
C SER A 213 -10.97 -10.16 3.95
N PHE A 214 -10.53 -9.01 4.47
CA PHE A 214 -11.28 -8.07 5.31
C PHE A 214 -11.56 -8.53 6.74
N ASP A 215 -11.12 -9.69 7.19
CA ASP A 215 -11.01 -10.02 8.60
C ASP A 215 -9.57 -9.81 9.12
N GLN A 216 -9.38 -9.76 10.46
CA GLN A 216 -8.13 -9.31 11.06
C GLN A 216 -7.75 -10.13 12.31
N TRP A 217 -7.92 -11.44 12.26
CA TRP A 217 -7.62 -12.34 13.38
C TRP A 217 -6.19 -12.18 13.92
N GLY A 218 -5.24 -11.76 13.08
CA GLY A 218 -3.84 -11.55 13.47
C GLY A 218 -3.62 -10.50 14.56
N VAL A 219 -4.55 -9.55 14.74
CA VAL A 219 -4.44 -8.51 15.80
C VAL A 219 -5.10 -8.94 17.12
N GLU A 220 -5.92 -9.97 17.14
CA GLU A 220 -6.66 -10.39 18.33
C GLU A 220 -5.74 -11.03 19.38
N LEU A 221 -4.76 -11.84 18.95
CA LEU A 221 -3.79 -12.47 19.85
C LEU A 221 -2.99 -11.41 20.65
N GLY A 222 -2.49 -10.38 19.95
CA GLY A 222 -1.75 -9.28 20.59
C GLY A 222 -2.58 -8.55 21.64
N LYS A 223 -3.87 -8.30 21.37
CA LYS A 223 -4.80 -7.67 22.32
C LYS A 223 -5.04 -8.55 23.55
N ALA A 224 -5.24 -9.85 23.32
CA ALA A 224 -5.44 -10.81 24.42
C ALA A 224 -4.21 -10.86 25.34
N LEU A 225 -3.00 -10.96 24.76
CA LEU A 225 -1.75 -10.96 25.51
C LEU A 225 -1.50 -9.63 26.24
N ALA A 226 -1.80 -8.48 25.61
CA ALA A 226 -1.67 -7.18 26.26
C ALA A 226 -2.59 -7.03 27.48
N ASN A 227 -3.83 -7.53 27.39
CA ASN A 227 -4.77 -7.53 28.50
C ASN A 227 -4.30 -8.45 29.66
N ALA A 228 -3.60 -9.55 29.36
CA ALA A 228 -3.02 -10.41 30.37
C ALA A 228 -1.78 -9.81 31.04
N LEU A 229 -0.94 -9.08 30.29
CA LEU A 229 0.27 -8.43 30.78
C LEU A 229 0.01 -7.19 31.62
N LEU A 230 -1.04 -6.44 31.34
CA LEU A 230 -1.34 -5.18 32.02
C LEU A 230 -1.41 -5.34 33.56
N PRO A 231 -2.12 -6.33 34.14
CA PRO A 231 -2.12 -6.54 35.59
C PRO A 231 -0.72 -6.80 36.16
N GLU A 232 0.15 -7.51 35.44
CA GLU A 232 1.52 -7.78 35.88
C GLU A 232 2.35 -6.48 35.95
N LEU A 233 2.25 -5.62 34.94
CA LEU A 233 2.88 -4.30 34.95
C LEU A 233 2.36 -3.42 36.10
N GLU A 234 1.11 -3.61 36.54
CA GLU A 234 0.51 -2.97 37.70
C GLU A 234 0.95 -3.61 39.05
N GLY A 235 1.78 -4.63 39.04
CA GLY A 235 2.30 -5.29 40.26
C GLY A 235 1.46 -6.43 40.77
N LYS A 236 0.46 -6.90 40.04
CA LYS A 236 -0.33 -8.08 40.35
C LYS A 236 0.40 -9.37 39.93
N ALA A 237 -0.02 -10.51 40.45
CA ALA A 237 0.53 -11.80 40.04
C ALA A 237 0.14 -12.12 38.58
N SER A 238 1.02 -12.81 37.87
CA SER A 238 0.74 -13.30 36.52
C SER A 238 -0.35 -14.38 36.56
N GLU A 239 -1.34 -14.30 35.70
CA GLU A 239 -2.39 -15.28 35.53
C GLU A 239 -2.05 -16.31 34.45
N MET A 240 -0.98 -16.07 33.64
CA MET A 240 -0.54 -16.97 32.60
C MET A 240 1.00 -17.05 32.51
N PRO A 241 1.55 -18.18 32.04
CA PRO A 241 2.97 -18.32 31.86
C PRO A 241 3.43 -17.48 30.65
N HIS A 242 4.55 -16.78 30.81
CA HIS A 242 5.24 -16.07 29.75
C HIS A 242 6.57 -16.70 29.41
N ASP A 243 7.05 -16.50 28.17
CA ASP A 243 8.40 -16.86 27.80
C ASP A 243 9.45 -16.01 28.53
N ALA A 244 10.70 -16.46 28.53
CA ALA A 244 11.77 -15.84 29.30
C ALA A 244 12.07 -14.39 28.86
N SER A 245 11.88 -14.06 27.58
CA SER A 245 12.07 -12.69 27.06
C SER A 245 11.00 -11.76 27.62
N THR A 246 9.74 -12.18 27.54
CA THR A 246 8.61 -11.42 28.08
C THR A 246 8.73 -11.20 29.58
N GLN A 247 9.10 -12.23 30.35
CA GLN A 247 9.35 -12.12 31.80
C GLN A 247 10.46 -11.11 32.11
N SER A 248 11.57 -11.16 31.36
CA SER A 248 12.67 -10.23 31.53
C SER A 248 12.26 -8.79 31.25
N LEU A 249 11.48 -8.56 30.16
CA LEU A 249 10.99 -7.24 29.82
C LEU A 249 10.04 -6.67 30.89
N VAL A 250 9.10 -7.49 31.37
CA VAL A 250 8.19 -7.09 32.47
C VAL A 250 8.99 -6.72 33.72
N GLY A 251 10.01 -7.51 34.08
CA GLY A 251 10.88 -7.21 35.20
C GLY A 251 11.64 -5.89 35.04
N LEU A 252 12.19 -5.63 33.87
CA LEU A 252 12.89 -4.38 33.56
C LEU A 252 11.96 -3.14 33.53
N ILE A 253 10.74 -3.28 33.07
CA ILE A 253 9.77 -2.18 33.04
C ILE A 253 9.29 -1.82 34.45
N ARG A 254 9.21 -2.81 35.34
CA ARG A 254 8.78 -2.57 36.73
C ARG A 254 9.89 -2.04 37.65
N GLY A 255 11.15 -2.05 37.23
CA GLY A 255 12.32 -1.56 37.97
C GLY A 255 12.82 -2.59 38.91
#